data_7b19ae55a1bf6bb20254e25787c7780e
#
_entry.id   7b19ae55a1bf6bb20254e25787c7780e
#
_cell.length_a   1.000
_cell.length_b   1.000
_cell.length_c   1.000
_cell.angle_alpha   90.00
_cell.angle_beta   90.00
_cell.angle_gamma   90.00
#
_symmetry.space_group_name_H-M   'P 1'
#
loop_
_entity.id
_entity.type
_entity.pdbx_description
1 polymer ?
#
loop_
_entity_poly.entity_id
_entity_poly.type
_entity_poly.pdbx_seq_one_letter_code
_entity_poly.pdbx_strand_id
1 'polypeptide(L)'
;MGQLTFIEPGPEFAKLFETFEHTAYRLETRDQYNIPREAEPLRKFLTGEPDVSYHESWSNMVRQATAEGRQFSRVRVVSFPLTDYTRFAMWVAGYTREAGDDIRYITREQAASLPDYDYWLFDSRKLLKMRFTDDDQFLGGEVIEDPAEIVQHNYWRDAAQHHAIDRDEFVAKHEQRDDRR
;
A
#
# COMPACT_ATOMS: atom_id res chain seq x y z
N MET A 1 -0.55 -2.68 -29.32
CA MET A 1 0.29 -3.29 -28.27
C MET A 1 1.02 -2.16 -27.57
N GLY A 2 0.61 -1.82 -26.34
CA GLY A 2 1.32 -0.84 -25.53
C GLY A 2 2.70 -1.39 -25.16
N GLN A 3 3.72 -0.56 -25.29
CA GLN A 3 5.08 -0.92 -24.90
C GLN A 3 5.11 -1.07 -23.38
N LEU A 4 5.33 -2.29 -22.87
CA LEU A 4 5.56 -2.53 -21.44
C LEU A 4 6.91 -1.90 -21.08
N THR A 5 6.87 -0.85 -20.27
CA THR A 5 8.07 -0.19 -19.76
C THR A 5 8.28 -0.62 -18.31
N PHE A 6 9.38 -1.32 -18.04
CA PHE A 6 9.78 -1.63 -16.68
C PHE A 6 10.58 -0.45 -16.11
N ILE A 7 10.22 -0.01 -14.90
CA ILE A 7 10.95 1.02 -14.16
C ILE A 7 11.47 0.44 -12.85
N GLU A 8 12.73 0.72 -12.56
CA GLU A 8 13.39 0.36 -11.31
C GLU A 8 13.12 1.38 -10.20
N PRO A 9 13.33 1.02 -8.93
CA PRO A 9 13.34 2.00 -7.84
C PRO A 9 14.33 3.13 -8.12
N GLY A 10 13.85 4.37 -8.09
CA GLY A 10 14.69 5.52 -8.39
C GLY A 10 13.88 6.73 -8.89
N PRO A 11 14.54 7.68 -9.58
CA PRO A 11 13.90 8.94 -9.98
C PRO A 11 12.66 8.77 -10.86
N GLU A 12 12.65 7.83 -11.80
CA GLU A 12 11.47 7.57 -12.66
C GLU A 12 10.29 7.02 -11.88
N PHE A 13 10.56 6.13 -10.92
CA PHE A 13 9.55 5.64 -9.99
C PHE A 13 9.01 6.77 -9.11
N ALA A 14 9.89 7.59 -8.52
CA ALA A 14 9.50 8.73 -7.69
C ALA A 14 8.64 9.75 -8.46
N LYS A 15 8.95 9.98 -9.73
CA LYS A 15 8.20 10.90 -10.60
C LYS A 15 6.72 10.55 -10.73
N LEU A 16 6.33 9.29 -10.63
CA LEU A 16 4.91 8.89 -10.66
C LEU A 16 4.11 9.55 -9.53
N PHE A 17 4.72 9.68 -8.34
CA PHE A 17 4.10 10.30 -7.16
C PHE A 17 4.13 11.82 -7.19
N GLU A 18 4.99 12.42 -7.99
CA GLU A 18 5.07 13.87 -8.19
C GLU A 18 4.07 14.36 -9.24
N THR A 19 3.77 13.52 -10.24
CA THR A 19 3.08 13.94 -11.48
C THR A 19 1.63 13.48 -11.61
N PHE A 20 1.12 12.62 -10.73
CA PHE A 20 -0.31 12.29 -10.78
C PHE A 20 -1.17 13.52 -10.43
N GLU A 21 -2.34 13.61 -11.05
CA GLU A 21 -3.17 14.83 -11.00
C GLU A 21 -4.33 14.73 -10.01
N HIS A 22 -4.85 13.53 -9.75
CA HIS A 22 -6.07 13.35 -8.97
C HIS A 22 -5.92 12.27 -7.89
N THR A 23 -5.59 11.04 -8.28
CA THR A 23 -5.59 9.90 -7.38
C THR A 23 -4.38 9.00 -7.56
N ALA A 24 -3.84 8.50 -6.46
CA ALA A 24 -2.88 7.40 -6.43
C ALA A 24 -3.42 6.33 -5.47
N TYR A 25 -3.83 5.20 -6.05
CA TYR A 25 -4.35 4.06 -5.29
C TYR A 25 -3.35 2.91 -5.28
N ARG A 26 -3.18 2.25 -4.14
CA ARG A 26 -2.37 1.04 -4.01
C ARG A 26 -3.16 -0.14 -3.48
N LEU A 27 -3.02 -1.30 -4.10
CA LEU A 27 -3.34 -2.59 -3.49
C LEU A 27 -2.06 -3.20 -2.92
N GLU A 28 -2.06 -3.54 -1.63
CA GLU A 28 -0.98 -4.24 -0.94
C GLU A 28 -1.43 -5.65 -0.59
N THR A 29 -0.78 -6.66 -1.15
CA THR A 29 -1.22 -8.06 -1.02
C THR A 29 -0.28 -8.92 -0.18
N ARG A 30 0.88 -8.41 0.20
CA ARG A 30 1.91 -9.14 0.94
C ARG A 30 1.77 -8.91 2.43
N ASP A 31 1.98 -9.97 3.22
CA ASP A 31 1.99 -9.89 4.69
C ASP A 31 3.35 -9.40 5.23
N GLN A 32 4.34 -9.25 4.37
CA GLN A 32 5.68 -8.75 4.68
C GLN A 32 6.29 -8.03 3.49
N TYR A 33 7.07 -6.97 3.78
CA TYR A 33 7.91 -6.28 2.82
C TYR A 33 9.33 -6.15 3.40
N ASN A 34 10.32 -6.43 2.58
CA ASN A 34 11.72 -6.28 2.95
C ASN A 34 12.26 -4.93 2.42
N ILE A 35 11.99 -3.87 3.18
CA ILE A 35 12.37 -2.50 2.86
C ILE A 35 13.52 -2.11 3.77
N PRO A 36 14.75 -1.91 3.25
CA PRO A 36 15.95 -1.69 4.08
C PRO A 36 15.81 -0.54 5.08
N ARG A 37 15.17 0.57 4.70
CA ARG A 37 14.95 1.73 5.59
C ARG A 37 13.97 1.45 6.75
N GLU A 38 13.19 0.37 6.68
CA GLU A 38 12.24 -0.02 7.72
C GLU A 38 12.79 -1.04 8.71
N ALA A 39 13.97 -1.62 8.45
CA ALA A 39 14.57 -2.65 9.29
C ALA A 39 14.78 -2.18 10.73
N GLU A 40 15.39 -1.02 10.92
CA GLU A 40 15.63 -0.47 12.26
C GLU A 40 14.35 0.07 12.93
N PRO A 41 13.44 0.79 12.25
CA PRO A 41 12.13 1.13 12.79
C PRO A 41 11.29 -0.08 13.24
N LEU A 42 11.27 -1.16 12.46
CA LEU A 42 10.59 -2.40 12.82
C LEU A 42 11.22 -3.02 14.08
N ARG A 43 12.56 -3.10 14.15
CA ARG A 43 13.27 -3.60 15.34
C ARG A 43 12.90 -2.78 16.57
N LYS A 44 12.93 -1.46 16.49
CA LYS A 44 12.54 -0.55 17.59
C LYS A 44 11.09 -0.77 18.02
N PHE A 45 10.18 -0.92 17.06
CA PHE A 45 8.78 -1.22 17.36
C PHE A 45 8.63 -2.51 18.17
N LEU A 46 9.33 -3.58 17.77
CA LEU A 46 9.30 -4.88 18.44
C LEU A 46 9.96 -4.87 19.84
N THR A 47 10.89 -3.95 20.10
CA THR A 47 11.56 -3.80 21.39
C THR A 47 10.89 -2.77 22.31
N GLY A 48 9.75 -2.20 21.91
CA GLY A 48 8.99 -1.25 22.74
C GLY A 48 9.50 0.19 22.70
N GLU A 49 10.37 0.52 21.74
CA GLU A 49 10.90 1.88 21.50
C GLU A 49 10.48 2.41 20.11
N PRO A 50 9.19 2.44 19.78
CA PRO A 50 8.74 2.75 18.43
C PRO A 50 9.13 4.18 18.00
N ASP A 51 9.54 4.31 16.73
CA ASP A 51 9.96 5.56 16.12
C ASP A 51 9.39 5.66 14.70
N VAL A 52 8.53 6.66 14.47
CA VAL A 52 7.86 6.89 13.18
C VAL A 52 8.58 7.92 12.31
N SER A 53 9.64 8.53 12.81
CA SER A 53 10.33 9.65 12.12
C SER A 53 10.87 9.28 10.74
N TYR A 54 11.25 8.00 10.52
CA TYR A 54 11.70 7.51 9.22
C TYR A 54 10.65 7.69 8.11
N HIS A 55 9.37 7.78 8.47
CA HIS A 55 8.23 7.88 7.56
C HIS A 55 7.82 9.33 7.26
N GLU A 56 8.48 10.31 7.86
CA GLU A 56 8.06 11.73 7.76
C GLU A 56 8.16 12.27 6.33
N SER A 57 9.14 11.85 5.56
CA SER A 57 9.29 12.23 4.15
C SER A 57 8.06 11.83 3.32
N TRP A 58 7.55 10.61 3.51
CA TRP A 58 6.31 10.15 2.89
C TRP A 58 5.10 10.94 3.38
N SER A 59 4.96 11.11 4.68
CA SER A 59 3.86 11.87 5.29
C SER A 59 3.82 13.31 4.79
N ASN A 60 4.96 13.96 4.61
CA ASN A 60 5.05 15.31 4.06
C ASN A 60 4.58 15.36 2.60
N MET A 61 4.98 14.39 1.78
CA MET A 61 4.52 14.28 0.39
C MET A 61 3.00 14.09 0.33
N VAL A 62 2.44 13.23 1.18
CA VAL A 62 0.99 12.99 1.26
C VAL A 62 0.26 14.26 1.70
N ARG A 63 0.75 14.98 2.72
CA ARG A 63 0.15 16.26 3.17
C ARG A 63 0.13 17.30 2.07
N GLN A 64 1.23 17.43 1.34
CA GLN A 64 1.31 18.37 0.22
C GLN A 64 0.31 17.99 -0.87
N ALA A 65 0.27 16.72 -1.30
CA ALA A 65 -0.67 16.25 -2.29
C ALA A 65 -2.13 16.49 -1.87
N THR A 66 -2.46 16.19 -0.60
CA THR A 66 -3.79 16.43 -0.03
C THR A 66 -4.15 17.91 -0.03
N ALA A 67 -3.23 18.80 0.33
CA ALA A 67 -3.43 20.25 0.30
C ALA A 67 -3.66 20.77 -1.13
N GLU A 68 -3.14 20.07 -2.15
CA GLU A 68 -3.34 20.38 -3.57
C GLU A 68 -4.61 19.72 -4.15
N GLY A 69 -5.41 19.01 -3.34
CA GLY A 69 -6.63 18.33 -3.76
C GLY A 69 -6.39 16.95 -4.41
N ARG A 70 -5.17 16.42 -4.34
CA ARG A 70 -4.83 15.06 -4.79
C ARG A 70 -5.01 14.06 -3.65
N GLN A 71 -5.36 12.82 -3.97
CA GLN A 71 -5.69 11.81 -2.97
C GLN A 71 -4.77 10.59 -3.08
N PHE A 72 -4.18 10.22 -1.94
CA PHE A 72 -3.59 8.90 -1.75
C PHE A 72 -4.59 7.98 -1.07
N SER A 73 -4.71 6.76 -1.57
CA SER A 73 -5.49 5.71 -0.91
C SER A 73 -4.84 4.35 -1.09
N ARG A 74 -5.07 3.44 -0.14
CA ARG A 74 -4.62 2.06 -0.27
C ARG A 74 -5.52 1.09 0.46
N VAL A 75 -5.57 -0.13 -0.06
CA VAL A 75 -6.18 -1.26 0.61
C VAL A 75 -5.10 -2.30 0.91
N ARG A 76 -5.00 -2.70 2.16
CA ARG A 76 -4.09 -3.75 2.63
C ARG A 76 -4.86 -5.04 2.84
N VAL A 77 -4.42 -6.08 2.14
CA VAL A 77 -4.90 -7.45 2.33
C VAL A 77 -4.05 -8.12 3.40
N VAL A 78 -4.67 -8.59 4.47
CA VAL A 78 -3.94 -9.17 5.61
C VAL A 78 -4.40 -10.58 5.91
N SER A 79 -3.46 -11.42 6.36
CA SER A 79 -3.68 -12.78 6.84
C SER A 79 -3.64 -12.83 8.38
N PHE A 80 -4.28 -13.82 8.97
CA PHE A 80 -4.24 -14.06 10.42
C PHE A 80 -3.53 -15.37 10.76
N PRO A 81 -2.78 -15.43 11.88
CA PRO A 81 -2.44 -14.30 12.75
C PRO A 81 -1.61 -13.23 12.02
N LEU A 82 -1.71 -11.98 12.46
CA LEU A 82 -0.93 -10.89 11.86
C LEU A 82 0.57 -11.13 12.03
N THR A 83 1.35 -10.83 10.99
CA THR A 83 2.81 -10.82 11.11
C THR A 83 3.29 -9.61 11.93
N ASP A 84 4.51 -9.66 12.44
CA ASP A 84 5.13 -8.53 13.14
C ASP A 84 5.23 -7.31 12.21
N TYR A 85 5.54 -7.54 10.93
CA TYR A 85 5.54 -6.48 9.93
C TYR A 85 4.16 -5.86 9.74
N THR A 86 3.10 -6.67 9.65
CA THR A 86 1.73 -6.14 9.50
C THR A 86 1.32 -5.30 10.71
N ARG A 87 1.65 -5.74 11.93
CA ARG A 87 1.39 -4.94 13.15
C ARG A 87 2.14 -3.62 13.14
N PHE A 88 3.42 -3.65 12.78
CA PHE A 88 4.23 -2.45 12.61
C PHE A 88 3.62 -1.50 11.56
N ALA A 89 3.29 -2.01 10.38
CA ALA A 89 2.69 -1.22 9.31
C ALA A 89 1.31 -0.64 9.69
N MET A 90 0.51 -1.37 10.49
CA MET A 90 -0.76 -0.87 11.04
C MET A 90 -0.54 0.24 12.07
N TRP A 91 0.51 0.15 12.89
CA TRP A 91 0.88 1.21 13.81
C TRP A 91 1.31 2.47 13.04
N VAL A 92 2.20 2.35 12.04
CA VAL A 92 2.62 3.48 11.17
C VAL A 92 1.43 4.11 10.46
N ALA A 93 0.46 3.31 9.99
CA ALA A 93 -0.73 3.79 9.31
C ALA A 93 -1.56 4.76 10.16
N GLY A 94 -1.52 4.65 11.48
CA GLY A 94 -2.15 5.62 12.39
C GLY A 94 -1.65 7.05 12.20
N TYR A 95 -0.36 7.21 11.91
CA TYR A 95 0.27 8.52 11.64
C TYR A 95 0.09 8.97 10.20
N THR A 96 0.20 8.06 9.25
CA THR A 96 0.11 8.39 7.81
C THR A 96 -1.30 8.84 7.42
N ARG A 97 -2.32 8.28 8.05
CA ARG A 97 -3.73 8.70 7.91
C ARG A 97 -3.94 10.18 8.28
N GLU A 98 -3.26 10.67 9.31
CA GLU A 98 -3.31 12.09 9.71
C GLU A 98 -2.74 13.02 8.63
N ALA A 99 -1.86 12.50 7.78
CA ALA A 99 -1.33 13.22 6.61
C ALA A 99 -2.31 13.24 5.42
N GLY A 100 -3.34 12.40 5.42
CA GLY A 100 -4.35 12.32 4.37
C GLY A 100 -4.32 11.04 3.52
N ASP A 101 -3.51 10.02 3.89
CA ASP A 101 -3.50 8.72 3.21
C ASP A 101 -4.70 7.87 3.71
N ASP A 102 -5.66 7.60 2.84
CA ASP A 102 -6.82 6.74 3.17
C ASP A 102 -6.41 5.27 3.13
N ILE A 103 -6.00 4.75 4.29
CA ILE A 103 -5.53 3.37 4.42
C ILE A 103 -6.61 2.50 5.03
N ARG A 104 -7.08 1.52 4.27
CA ARG A 104 -8.11 0.56 4.67
C ARG A 104 -7.60 -0.87 4.63
N TYR A 105 -8.31 -1.77 5.30
CA TYR A 105 -7.92 -3.16 5.50
C TYR A 105 -9.03 -4.11 5.09
N ILE A 106 -8.63 -5.25 4.55
CA ILE A 106 -9.49 -6.36 4.14
C ILE A 106 -8.79 -7.68 4.48
N THR A 107 -9.54 -8.69 4.88
CA THR A 107 -8.94 -10.00 5.14
C THR A 107 -8.62 -10.73 3.83
N ARG A 108 -7.67 -11.67 3.89
CA ARG A 108 -7.31 -12.50 2.73
C ARG A 108 -8.51 -13.26 2.15
N GLU A 109 -9.40 -13.72 3.00
CA GLU A 109 -10.61 -14.42 2.56
C GLU A 109 -11.56 -13.50 1.76
N GLN A 110 -11.71 -12.25 2.20
CA GLN A 110 -12.53 -11.26 1.50
C GLN A 110 -11.88 -10.80 0.18
N ALA A 111 -10.56 -10.88 0.08
CA ALA A 111 -9.79 -10.48 -1.08
C ALA A 111 -9.64 -11.59 -2.15
N ALA A 112 -10.34 -12.73 -2.01
CA ALA A 112 -10.16 -13.89 -2.89
C ALA A 112 -10.43 -13.62 -4.38
N SER A 113 -11.21 -12.60 -4.71
CA SER A 113 -11.49 -12.18 -6.10
C SER A 113 -10.56 -11.08 -6.61
N LEU A 114 -9.66 -10.56 -5.77
CA LEU A 114 -8.68 -9.54 -6.12
C LEU A 114 -7.40 -10.21 -6.66
N PRO A 115 -6.55 -9.47 -7.39
CA PRO A 115 -5.25 -10.01 -7.79
C PRO A 115 -4.35 -10.29 -6.58
N ASP A 116 -3.43 -11.23 -6.73
CA ASP A 116 -2.46 -11.64 -5.71
C ASP A 116 -1.12 -10.91 -5.81
N TYR A 117 -1.10 -9.78 -6.46
CA TYR A 117 0.07 -8.92 -6.64
C TYR A 117 -0.24 -7.46 -6.31
N ASP A 118 0.79 -6.75 -5.87
CA ASP A 118 0.72 -5.33 -5.59
C ASP A 118 0.69 -4.49 -6.86
N TYR A 119 -0.08 -3.43 -6.84
CA TYR A 119 -0.04 -2.42 -7.89
C TYR A 119 -0.36 -1.02 -7.36
N TRP A 120 0.14 -0.02 -8.08
CA TRP A 120 -0.34 1.35 -8.02
C TRP A 120 -1.20 1.67 -9.24
N LEU A 121 -2.28 2.41 -9.03
CA LEU A 121 -3.13 2.94 -10.09
C LEU A 121 -3.20 4.46 -9.94
N PHE A 122 -2.60 5.17 -10.90
CA PHE A 122 -2.55 6.62 -10.93
C PHE A 122 -3.63 7.17 -11.85
N ASP A 123 -4.45 8.11 -11.35
CA ASP A 123 -5.49 8.82 -12.08
C ASP A 123 -6.49 7.90 -12.82
N SER A 124 -6.64 6.66 -12.36
CA SER A 124 -7.48 5.63 -13.03
C SER A 124 -7.06 5.30 -14.48
N ARG A 125 -5.85 5.66 -14.90
CA ARG A 125 -5.39 5.54 -16.29
C ARG A 125 -3.95 5.06 -16.48
N LYS A 126 -3.15 5.00 -15.43
CA LYS A 126 -1.78 4.48 -15.47
C LYS A 126 -1.58 3.46 -14.35
N LEU A 127 -1.26 2.25 -14.72
CA LEU A 127 -1.01 1.14 -13.80
C LEU A 127 0.49 0.94 -13.65
N LEU A 128 0.95 0.75 -12.43
CA LEU A 128 2.28 0.22 -12.11
C LEU A 128 2.11 -1.12 -11.40
N LYS A 129 2.33 -2.21 -12.13
CA LYS A 129 2.31 -3.57 -11.58
C LYS A 129 3.65 -3.87 -10.93
N MET A 130 3.66 -4.00 -9.61
CA MET A 130 4.89 -4.11 -8.82
C MET A 130 5.47 -5.53 -8.88
N ARG A 131 6.79 -5.62 -8.84
CA ARG A 131 7.56 -6.87 -8.81
C ARG A 131 8.43 -6.94 -7.57
N PHE A 132 8.45 -8.09 -6.96
CA PHE A 132 9.23 -8.38 -5.76
C PHE A 132 10.04 -9.66 -5.95
N THR A 133 11.14 -9.79 -5.22
CA THR A 133 11.88 -11.04 -5.07
C THR A 133 11.12 -12.01 -4.16
N ASP A 134 11.58 -13.25 -4.07
CA ASP A 134 11.01 -14.25 -3.17
C ASP A 134 11.19 -13.89 -1.68
N ASP A 135 12.16 -13.02 -1.36
CA ASP A 135 12.41 -12.47 -0.01
C ASP A 135 11.81 -11.06 0.17
N ASP A 136 10.76 -10.73 -0.58
CA ASP A 136 9.93 -9.53 -0.44
C ASP A 136 10.62 -8.19 -0.74
N GLN A 137 11.77 -8.19 -1.45
CA GLN A 137 12.42 -6.96 -1.89
C GLN A 137 11.77 -6.41 -3.15
N PHE A 138 11.53 -5.10 -3.17
CA PHE A 138 10.97 -4.43 -4.34
C PHE A 138 12.01 -4.31 -5.46
N LEU A 139 11.67 -4.86 -6.63
CA LEU A 139 12.52 -4.83 -7.83
C LEU A 139 12.21 -3.69 -8.79
N GLY A 140 11.02 -3.12 -8.69
CA GLY A 140 10.48 -2.17 -9.66
C GLY A 140 9.11 -2.61 -10.15
N GLY A 141 8.65 -2.06 -11.26
CA GLY A 141 7.33 -2.39 -11.78
C GLY A 141 7.16 -2.12 -13.27
N GLU A 142 6.14 -2.75 -13.81
CA GLU A 142 5.73 -2.57 -15.20
C GLU A 142 4.69 -1.45 -15.28
N VAL A 143 4.99 -0.42 -16.07
CA VAL A 143 4.04 0.63 -16.39
C VAL A 143 3.15 0.17 -17.53
N ILE A 144 1.84 0.18 -17.30
CA ILE A 144 0.82 -0.32 -18.23
C ILE A 144 -0.23 0.77 -18.43
N GLU A 145 -0.52 1.09 -19.68
CA GLU A 145 -1.57 2.04 -20.09
C GLU A 145 -2.56 1.38 -21.06
N ASP A 146 -2.55 0.05 -21.15
CA ASP A 146 -3.54 -0.70 -21.94
C ASP A 146 -4.94 -0.53 -21.35
N PRO A 147 -5.94 -0.12 -22.17
CA PRO A 147 -7.29 0.17 -21.67
C PRO A 147 -7.99 -1.00 -21.00
N ALA A 148 -7.78 -2.24 -21.44
CA ALA A 148 -8.42 -3.41 -20.85
C ALA A 148 -7.83 -3.69 -19.45
N GLU A 149 -6.51 -3.62 -19.31
CA GLU A 149 -5.82 -3.72 -18.02
C GLU A 149 -6.27 -2.61 -17.05
N ILE A 150 -6.35 -1.37 -17.53
CA ILE A 150 -6.79 -0.23 -16.71
C ILE A 150 -8.21 -0.41 -16.22
N VAL A 151 -9.15 -0.81 -17.07
CA VAL A 151 -10.55 -1.05 -16.68
C VAL A 151 -10.64 -2.15 -15.62
N GLN A 152 -9.90 -3.24 -15.82
CA GLN A 152 -9.90 -4.37 -14.86
C GLN A 152 -9.35 -3.94 -13.49
N HIS A 153 -8.27 -3.15 -13.44
CA HIS A 153 -7.68 -2.70 -12.18
C HIS A 153 -8.52 -1.62 -11.49
N ASN A 154 -9.23 -0.80 -12.23
CA ASN A 154 -10.25 0.10 -11.65
C ASN A 154 -11.38 -0.70 -10.99
N TYR A 155 -11.87 -1.75 -11.64
CA TYR A 155 -12.88 -2.64 -11.05
C TYR A 155 -12.38 -3.29 -9.74
N TRP A 156 -11.17 -3.82 -9.73
CA TRP A 156 -10.59 -4.41 -8.52
C TRP A 156 -10.37 -3.38 -7.41
N ARG A 157 -9.94 -2.16 -7.74
CA ARG A 157 -9.86 -1.05 -6.76
C ARG A 157 -11.23 -0.80 -6.12
N ASP A 158 -12.26 -0.64 -6.92
CA ASP A 158 -13.60 -0.31 -6.44
C ASP A 158 -14.17 -1.45 -5.59
N ALA A 159 -13.97 -2.70 -6.00
CA ALA A 159 -14.34 -3.88 -5.23
C ALA A 159 -13.59 -3.95 -3.89
N ALA A 160 -12.27 -3.72 -3.90
CA ALA A 160 -11.46 -3.71 -2.70
C ALA A 160 -11.90 -2.62 -1.72
N GLN A 161 -12.10 -1.39 -2.19
CA GLN A 161 -12.55 -0.27 -1.37
C GLN A 161 -13.95 -0.47 -0.80
N HIS A 162 -14.84 -1.15 -1.53
CA HIS A 162 -16.18 -1.46 -1.05
C HIS A 162 -16.18 -2.39 0.18
N HIS A 163 -15.28 -3.37 0.22
CA HIS A 163 -15.18 -4.34 1.30
C HIS A 163 -14.23 -3.92 2.42
N ALA A 164 -13.27 -3.04 2.12
CA ALA A 164 -12.27 -2.61 3.08
C ALA A 164 -12.85 -1.66 4.12
N ILE A 165 -12.37 -1.80 5.35
CA ILE A 165 -12.79 -0.97 6.48
C ILE A 165 -11.60 -0.20 7.06
N ASP A 166 -11.90 0.85 7.79
CA ASP A 166 -10.93 1.67 8.51
C ASP A 166 -10.06 0.83 9.46
N ARG A 167 -8.83 1.31 9.72
CA ARG A 167 -7.87 0.64 10.60
C ARG A 167 -8.43 0.31 11.97
N ASP A 168 -9.06 1.28 12.62
CA ASP A 168 -9.50 1.13 14.02
C ASP A 168 -10.69 0.17 14.09
N GLU A 169 -11.61 0.24 13.12
CA GLU A 169 -12.70 -0.71 12.96
C GLU A 169 -12.16 -2.12 12.68
N PHE A 170 -11.15 -2.24 11.82
CA PHE A 170 -10.54 -3.52 11.48
C PHE A 170 -9.88 -4.16 12.69
N VAL A 171 -9.11 -3.41 13.48
CA VAL A 171 -8.47 -3.89 14.71
C VAL A 171 -9.53 -4.37 15.69
N ALA A 172 -10.55 -3.55 16.00
CA ALA A 172 -11.62 -3.92 16.94
C ALA A 172 -12.39 -5.18 16.50
N LYS A 173 -12.68 -5.32 15.21
CA LYS A 173 -13.41 -6.45 14.64
C LYS A 173 -12.64 -7.77 14.70
N HIS A 174 -11.32 -7.71 14.62
CA HIS A 174 -10.47 -8.90 14.50
C HIS A 174 -9.52 -9.14 15.67
N GLU A 175 -9.65 -8.40 16.77
CA GLU A 175 -8.80 -8.52 17.96
C GLU A 175 -8.65 -9.97 18.44
N GLN A 176 -9.75 -10.71 18.55
CA GLN A 176 -9.73 -12.11 18.98
C GLN A 176 -9.03 -13.08 18.00
N ARG A 177 -8.91 -12.71 16.73
CA ARG A 177 -8.22 -13.54 15.72
C ARG A 177 -6.71 -13.39 15.83
N ASP A 178 -6.25 -12.24 16.29
CA ASP A 178 -4.82 -11.96 16.45
C ASP A 178 -4.26 -12.57 17.74
N ASP A 179 -5.06 -12.68 18.78
CA ASP A 179 -4.67 -13.26 20.08
C ASP A 179 -4.47 -14.80 20.05
N ARG A 180 -4.79 -15.46 18.94
CA ARG A 180 -4.61 -16.92 18.79
C ARG A 180 -3.20 -17.26 18.31
N ARG A 181 -2.20 -17.00 19.14
CA ARG A 181 -0.83 -17.47 18.97
C ARG A 181 -0.56 -18.76 19.74
#